data_12366c5f4c599b99b5419bc5afac79bb
#
_entry.id   12366c5f4c599b99b5419bc5afac79bb
#
_cell.length_a   1.000
_cell.length_b   1.000
_cell.length_c   1.000
_cell.angle_alpha   90.00
_cell.angle_beta   90.00
_cell.angle_gamma   90.00
#
_symmetry.space_group_name_H-M   'P 1'
#
loop_
_entity.id
_entity.type
_entity.pdbx_description
1 polymer ?
#
loop_
_entity_poly.entity_id
_entity_poly.type
_entity_poly.pdbx_seq_one_letter_code
_entity_poly.pdbx_strand_id
1 'polypeptide(L)'
;MANTTNYNWETPDDTDLVKDGAAAIRTLGNSIDTTTKALNPQTTLGDIAYRSSTSNTNTRLPIGSNGQILGVSAGVPAWINNDQGDITEVQAGTGISVASGSGPIPVVTNTVATAYDAKGDLIVGTGADTFSRLAVGTNDYVLTAASGEATGLKWAAPASGSTFAGCGLTKSAAQAVANATTVFLTFDTEEFDSDAYHSTSSNTSRITIPSGKGGKYLFVLNVNFAGNATGQRLLMLYKNGAVHKYSTSIGSAAGYSFRVTTSVIVSAVATDYFEFAVYQDSGVSLDVNGGATETTFSTTYLGA
;
A
#
# COMPACT_ATOMS: atom_id res chain seq x y z
N MET A 1 64.85 -73.74 -27.04
CA MET A 1 63.87 -73.22 -26.11
C MET A 1 62.61 -72.92 -26.78
N ALA A 2 61.51 -73.31 -26.17
CA ALA A 2 60.12 -73.02 -26.66
C ALA A 2 59.56 -71.81 -25.89
N ASN A 3 58.51 -71.19 -26.41
CA ASN A 3 57.83 -70.08 -25.75
C ASN A 3 56.37 -70.43 -25.40
N THR A 4 55.92 -69.94 -24.25
CA THR A 4 54.50 -70.09 -23.87
C THR A 4 53.61 -69.24 -24.74
N THR A 5 52.42 -69.76 -25.07
CA THR A 5 51.52 -69.17 -26.06
C THR A 5 50.98 -67.77 -25.61
N ASN A 6 50.65 -67.57 -24.36
CA ASN A 6 49.97 -66.39 -23.86
C ASN A 6 50.91 -65.25 -23.47
N TYR A 7 52.06 -65.59 -22.83
CA TYR A 7 52.97 -64.60 -22.25
C TYR A 7 54.32 -64.62 -22.90
N ASN A 8 54.55 -65.51 -23.91
CA ASN A 8 55.80 -65.68 -24.64
C ASN A 8 57.02 -65.91 -23.68
N TRP A 9 56.78 -66.60 -22.58
CA TRP A 9 57.87 -66.97 -21.63
C TRP A 9 58.71 -68.06 -22.26
N GLU A 10 59.99 -67.90 -22.21
CA GLU A 10 60.91 -68.87 -22.69
C GLU A 10 60.93 -70.07 -21.76
N THR A 11 60.75 -71.29 -22.27
CA THR A 11 60.73 -72.56 -21.52
C THR A 11 61.77 -73.51 -22.10
N PRO A 12 62.35 -74.38 -21.30
CA PRO A 12 63.13 -75.47 -21.78
C PRO A 12 62.36 -76.40 -22.67
N ASP A 13 62.98 -76.92 -23.70
CA ASP A 13 62.38 -77.97 -24.58
C ASP A 13 63.27 -79.28 -24.58
N ASP A 14 62.78 -80.29 -25.20
CA ASP A 14 63.40 -81.61 -25.21
C ASP A 14 64.77 -81.67 -25.91
N THR A 15 65.13 -80.62 -26.59
CA THR A 15 66.40 -80.54 -27.36
C THR A 15 67.45 -79.73 -26.61
N ASP A 16 67.09 -79.06 -25.53
CA ASP A 16 68.02 -78.27 -24.73
C ASP A 16 69.02 -79.20 -23.93
N LEU A 17 70.24 -78.71 -23.80
CA LEU A 17 71.28 -79.43 -23.00
C LEU A 17 70.95 -79.41 -21.50
N VAL A 18 71.01 -80.54 -20.83
CA VAL A 18 70.72 -80.70 -19.41
C VAL A 18 71.53 -79.71 -18.52
N LYS A 19 72.77 -79.40 -18.93
CA LYS A 19 73.64 -78.47 -18.17
C LYS A 19 73.06 -77.07 -18.13
N ASP A 20 72.25 -76.68 -19.07
CA ASP A 20 71.67 -75.32 -19.19
C ASP A 20 70.26 -75.22 -18.55
N GLY A 21 69.71 -76.34 -18.15
CA GLY A 21 68.34 -76.42 -17.59
C GLY A 21 68.15 -75.57 -16.34
N ALA A 22 69.12 -75.51 -15.44
CA ALA A 22 68.97 -74.67 -14.24
C ALA A 22 68.94 -73.13 -14.57
N ALA A 23 69.59 -72.70 -15.63
CA ALA A 23 69.54 -71.31 -16.08
C ALA A 23 68.21 -71.02 -16.76
N ALA A 24 67.76 -71.95 -17.59
CA ALA A 24 66.47 -71.81 -18.26
C ALA A 24 65.25 -71.74 -17.29
N ILE A 25 65.29 -72.60 -16.24
CA ILE A 25 64.26 -72.54 -15.19
C ILE A 25 64.29 -71.24 -14.41
N ARG A 26 65.49 -70.71 -14.09
CA ARG A 26 65.59 -69.33 -13.45
C ARG A 26 65.07 -68.24 -14.35
N THR A 27 65.36 -68.31 -15.63
CA THR A 27 64.83 -67.30 -16.61
C THR A 27 63.33 -67.36 -16.69
N LEU A 28 62.75 -68.55 -16.77
CA LEU A 28 61.32 -68.74 -16.72
C LEU A 28 60.70 -68.20 -15.42
N GLY A 29 61.30 -68.56 -14.29
CA GLY A 29 60.88 -68.09 -12.96
C GLY A 29 60.89 -66.53 -12.86
N ASN A 30 61.96 -65.89 -13.31
CA ASN A 30 62.03 -64.41 -13.36
C ASN A 30 61.00 -63.80 -14.28
N SER A 31 60.71 -64.44 -15.43
CA SER A 31 59.68 -63.97 -16.37
C SER A 31 58.29 -64.06 -15.79
N ILE A 32 57.97 -65.16 -15.08
CA ILE A 32 56.72 -65.36 -14.37
C ILE A 32 56.59 -64.31 -13.26
N ASP A 33 57.57 -64.14 -12.45
CA ASP A 33 57.60 -63.15 -11.35
C ASP A 33 57.36 -61.71 -11.86
N THR A 34 58.10 -61.33 -12.88
CA THR A 34 57.96 -60.02 -13.52
C THR A 34 56.57 -59.79 -14.08
N THR A 35 56.03 -60.77 -14.79
CA THR A 35 54.67 -60.66 -15.37
C THR A 35 53.58 -60.64 -14.28
N THR A 36 53.73 -61.54 -13.28
CA THR A 36 52.77 -61.57 -12.17
C THR A 36 52.78 -60.25 -11.41
N LYS A 37 53.93 -59.64 -11.18
CA LYS A 37 54.05 -58.34 -10.57
C LYS A 37 53.42 -57.22 -11.45
N ALA A 38 53.61 -57.29 -12.76
CA ALA A 38 53.05 -56.35 -13.69
C ALA A 38 51.51 -56.47 -13.80
N LEU A 39 50.95 -57.64 -13.56
CA LEU A 39 49.51 -57.87 -13.49
C LEU A 39 48.88 -57.52 -12.15
N ASN A 40 49.67 -57.57 -11.08
CA ASN A 40 49.23 -57.22 -9.71
C ASN A 40 50.04 -56.07 -9.13
N PRO A 41 49.85 -54.86 -9.61
CA PRO A 41 50.63 -53.68 -9.23
C PRO A 41 50.21 -53.07 -7.88
N GLN A 42 49.16 -53.54 -7.22
CA GLN A 42 48.67 -53.03 -5.93
C GLN A 42 49.72 -53.21 -4.84
N THR A 43 49.93 -52.20 -4.02
CA THR A 43 50.91 -52.19 -2.93
C THR A 43 50.31 -51.76 -1.59
N THR A 44 49.13 -51.19 -1.58
CA THR A 44 48.51 -50.65 -0.40
C THR A 44 47.02 -51.07 -0.35
N LEU A 45 46.46 -51.20 0.85
CA LEU A 45 45.06 -51.49 1.07
C LEU A 45 44.18 -50.44 0.35
N GLY A 46 43.22 -50.91 -0.45
CA GLY A 46 42.31 -50.06 -1.19
C GLY A 46 42.81 -49.64 -2.58
N ASP A 47 43.99 -50.07 -3.00
CA ASP A 47 44.47 -49.86 -4.37
C ASP A 47 43.63 -50.62 -5.38
N ILE A 48 43.45 -50.03 -6.54
CA ILE A 48 42.77 -50.66 -7.69
C ILE A 48 43.78 -50.87 -8.80
N ALA A 49 43.72 -52.06 -9.44
CA ALA A 49 44.44 -52.32 -10.68
C ALA A 49 43.48 -52.16 -11.87
N TYR A 50 43.91 -51.45 -12.89
CA TYR A 50 43.19 -51.30 -14.11
C TYR A 50 44.06 -51.64 -15.33
N ARG A 51 43.48 -52.02 -16.44
CA ARG A 51 44.22 -52.36 -17.66
C ARG A 51 44.99 -51.17 -18.18
N SER A 52 46.30 -51.31 -18.33
CA SER A 52 47.14 -50.33 -19.01
C SER A 52 47.03 -50.42 -20.54
N SER A 53 47.56 -49.44 -21.23
CA SER A 53 47.73 -49.49 -22.67
C SER A 53 48.77 -50.55 -23.11
N THR A 54 49.63 -50.97 -22.21
CA THR A 54 50.64 -51.99 -22.46
C THR A 54 50.06 -53.37 -22.30
N SER A 55 50.30 -54.25 -23.23
CA SER A 55 49.83 -55.62 -23.17
C SER A 55 50.36 -56.35 -21.92
N ASN A 56 49.54 -57.22 -21.30
CA ASN A 56 49.86 -57.97 -20.10
C ASN A 56 50.41 -57.16 -18.90
N THR A 57 49.95 -55.89 -18.80
CA THR A 57 50.35 -55.01 -17.71
C THR A 57 49.12 -54.26 -17.18
N ASN A 58 48.99 -54.19 -15.87
CA ASN A 58 48.00 -53.34 -15.21
C ASN A 58 48.69 -52.10 -14.60
N THR A 59 47.91 -51.01 -14.54
CA THR A 59 48.34 -49.80 -13.86
C THR A 59 47.69 -49.77 -12.46
N ARG A 60 48.43 -49.35 -11.47
CA ARG A 60 47.96 -49.13 -10.13
C ARG A 60 47.25 -47.76 -10.06
N LEU A 61 46.02 -47.77 -9.59
CA LEU A 61 45.38 -46.58 -9.08
C LEU A 61 45.42 -46.62 -7.56
N PRO A 62 46.24 -45.80 -6.91
CA PRO A 62 46.27 -45.72 -5.46
C PRO A 62 44.90 -45.40 -4.89
N ILE A 63 44.61 -45.77 -3.62
CA ILE A 63 43.38 -45.39 -2.95
C ILE A 63 43.20 -43.87 -2.99
N GLY A 64 41.97 -43.41 -3.25
CA GLY A 64 41.61 -41.97 -3.25
C GLY A 64 41.50 -41.41 -1.83
N SER A 65 41.31 -40.10 -1.75
CA SER A 65 41.03 -39.40 -0.50
C SER A 65 39.54 -39.58 -0.11
N ASN A 66 39.25 -39.40 1.18
CA ASN A 66 37.87 -39.43 1.66
C ASN A 66 36.99 -38.46 0.88
N GLY A 67 35.79 -38.94 0.49
CA GLY A 67 34.84 -38.16 -0.25
C GLY A 67 35.00 -38.16 -1.77
N GLN A 68 36.07 -38.76 -2.29
CA GLN A 68 36.22 -38.97 -3.74
C GLN A 68 35.42 -40.18 -4.20
N ILE A 69 34.96 -40.14 -5.43
CA ILE A 69 34.30 -41.26 -6.12
C ILE A 69 35.17 -41.74 -7.28
N LEU A 70 35.05 -43.02 -7.59
CA LEU A 70 35.70 -43.59 -8.78
C LEU A 70 34.97 -43.16 -10.01
N GLY A 71 35.59 -42.40 -10.86
CA GLY A 71 35.06 -41.92 -12.14
C GLY A 71 35.99 -42.24 -13.28
N VAL A 72 35.69 -41.69 -14.47
CA VAL A 72 36.51 -41.79 -15.69
C VAL A 72 37.09 -40.40 -16.00
N SER A 73 38.40 -40.30 -16.09
CA SER A 73 39.08 -39.06 -16.53
C SER A 73 40.07 -39.43 -17.62
N ALA A 74 40.06 -38.72 -18.73
CA ALA A 74 40.90 -38.98 -19.89
C ALA A 74 40.85 -40.45 -20.39
N GLY A 75 39.69 -41.11 -20.29
CA GLY A 75 39.45 -42.46 -20.74
C GLY A 75 39.94 -43.59 -19.79
N VAL A 76 40.42 -43.25 -18.60
CA VAL A 76 40.89 -44.22 -17.58
C VAL A 76 40.21 -44.00 -16.23
N PRO A 77 40.13 -45.03 -15.37
CA PRO A 77 39.66 -44.86 -14.00
C PRO A 77 40.51 -43.83 -13.23
N ALA A 78 39.83 -42.93 -12.55
CA ALA A 78 40.44 -41.90 -11.71
C ALA A 78 39.57 -41.59 -10.50
N TRP A 79 40.15 -41.14 -9.39
CA TRP A 79 39.42 -40.58 -8.27
C TRP A 79 39.05 -39.13 -8.61
N ILE A 80 37.79 -38.83 -8.61
CA ILE A 80 37.28 -37.48 -8.84
C ILE A 80 36.54 -36.98 -7.60
N ASN A 81 36.51 -35.69 -7.39
CA ASN A 81 35.71 -35.14 -6.31
C ASN A 81 34.24 -35.49 -6.53
N ASN A 82 33.61 -35.91 -5.43
CA ASN A 82 32.18 -36.14 -5.41
C ASN A 82 31.48 -34.77 -5.49
N ASP A 83 31.15 -34.35 -6.67
CA ASP A 83 30.29 -33.19 -6.90
C ASP A 83 28.87 -33.63 -6.61
N GLN A 84 28.43 -33.47 -5.36
CA GLN A 84 27.15 -33.95 -4.87
C GLN A 84 26.01 -33.08 -5.42
N GLY A 85 25.67 -33.20 -6.67
CA GLY A 85 24.46 -32.61 -7.26
C GLY A 85 24.52 -32.47 -8.77
N ASP A 86 23.50 -33.00 -9.42
CA ASP A 86 23.26 -32.77 -10.86
C ASP A 86 22.86 -31.31 -11.14
N ILE A 87 22.78 -30.44 -10.11
CA ILE A 87 22.43 -29.05 -10.27
C ILE A 87 23.69 -28.24 -10.55
N THR A 88 23.89 -27.87 -11.80
CA THR A 88 25.02 -27.05 -12.21
C THR A 88 24.84 -25.57 -11.82
N GLU A 89 23.59 -25.09 -11.78
CA GLU A 89 23.26 -23.76 -11.36
C GLU A 89 21.77 -23.66 -10.94
N VAL A 90 21.47 -22.88 -9.88
CA VAL A 90 20.15 -22.39 -9.55
C VAL A 90 20.14 -20.91 -9.80
N GLN A 91 19.38 -20.45 -10.81
CA GLN A 91 19.28 -19.03 -11.15
C GLN A 91 18.17 -18.36 -10.35
N ALA A 92 18.45 -17.12 -9.91
CA ALA A 92 17.46 -16.30 -9.23
C ALA A 92 16.43 -15.73 -10.23
N GLY A 93 15.14 -15.87 -9.94
CA GLY A 93 14.05 -15.13 -10.59
C GLY A 93 13.61 -13.95 -9.73
N THR A 94 12.62 -13.20 -10.24
CA THR A 94 12.05 -12.05 -9.50
C THR A 94 11.52 -12.48 -8.13
N GLY A 95 11.90 -11.75 -7.10
CA GLY A 95 11.49 -12.03 -5.71
C GLY A 95 12.26 -13.17 -5.03
N ILE A 96 13.26 -13.74 -5.69
CA ILE A 96 14.11 -14.80 -5.15
C ILE A 96 15.57 -14.36 -5.22
N SER A 97 16.32 -14.64 -4.18
CA SER A 97 17.78 -14.54 -4.14
C SER A 97 18.39 -15.92 -3.96
N VAL A 98 19.43 -16.23 -4.70
CA VAL A 98 20.16 -17.49 -4.59
C VAL A 98 21.62 -17.19 -4.24
N ALA A 99 22.07 -17.69 -3.10
CA ALA A 99 23.48 -17.69 -2.71
C ALA A 99 24.07 -19.07 -3.00
N SER A 100 25.32 -19.12 -3.49
CA SER A 100 26.04 -20.37 -3.83
C SER A 100 25.28 -21.23 -4.87
N GLY A 101 24.69 -20.58 -5.90
CA GLY A 101 23.86 -21.23 -6.89
C GLY A 101 24.56 -22.35 -7.66
N SER A 102 25.89 -22.35 -7.80
CA SER A 102 26.74 -23.40 -8.40
C SER A 102 27.44 -24.30 -7.36
N GLY A 103 27.06 -24.21 -6.08
CA GLY A 103 27.61 -25.06 -5.01
C GLY A 103 26.72 -26.27 -4.72
N PRO A 104 27.21 -27.19 -3.90
CA PRO A 104 26.48 -28.40 -3.58
C PRO A 104 25.19 -28.17 -2.78
N ILE A 105 25.06 -27.02 -2.13
CA ILE A 105 23.88 -26.64 -1.35
C ILE A 105 23.56 -25.15 -1.61
N PRO A 106 22.76 -24.85 -2.64
CA PRO A 106 22.34 -23.48 -2.88
C PRO A 106 21.36 -23.00 -1.80
N VAL A 107 21.53 -21.78 -1.33
CA VAL A 107 20.60 -21.13 -0.41
C VAL A 107 19.63 -20.27 -1.20
N VAL A 108 18.35 -20.64 -1.19
CA VAL A 108 17.27 -19.92 -1.89
C VAL A 108 16.51 -19.08 -0.87
N THR A 109 16.48 -17.77 -1.05
CA THR A 109 15.81 -16.83 -0.16
C THR A 109 14.67 -16.11 -0.90
N ASN A 110 13.49 -16.05 -0.29
CA ASN A 110 12.38 -15.25 -0.79
C ASN A 110 12.60 -13.79 -0.37
N THR A 111 12.98 -12.92 -1.30
CA THR A 111 13.25 -11.51 -1.02
C THR A 111 11.99 -10.69 -0.78
N VAL A 112 10.83 -11.14 -1.26
CA VAL A 112 9.53 -10.51 -0.96
C VAL A 112 9.20 -10.71 0.52
N ALA A 113 9.34 -11.92 1.04
CA ALA A 113 9.08 -12.20 2.45
C ALA A 113 10.04 -11.46 3.40
N THR A 114 11.29 -11.24 2.98
CA THR A 114 12.29 -10.51 3.77
C THR A 114 12.19 -8.98 3.63
N ALA A 115 11.28 -8.49 2.79
CA ALA A 115 11.05 -7.05 2.65
C ALA A 115 10.10 -6.46 3.73
N TYR A 116 9.41 -7.31 4.50
CA TYR A 116 8.63 -6.86 5.65
C TYR A 116 9.54 -6.69 6.87
N ASP A 117 9.55 -5.49 7.46
CA ASP A 117 10.34 -5.19 8.67
C ASP A 117 9.46 -5.06 9.92
N ALA A 118 8.18 -4.76 9.77
CA ALA A 118 7.28 -4.52 10.87
C ALA A 118 5.86 -5.02 10.59
N LYS A 119 5.09 -5.22 11.66
CA LYS A 119 3.66 -5.54 11.57
C LYS A 119 2.91 -4.39 10.88
N GLY A 120 2.14 -4.73 9.84
CA GLY A 120 1.34 -3.78 9.08
C GLY A 120 2.04 -3.18 7.85
N ASP A 121 3.29 -3.57 7.59
CA ASP A 121 3.96 -3.20 6.35
C ASP A 121 3.24 -3.78 5.13
N LEU A 122 3.32 -3.05 4.03
CA LEU A 122 2.80 -3.47 2.73
C LEU A 122 3.95 -3.61 1.74
N ILE A 123 3.88 -4.60 0.87
CA ILE A 123 4.73 -4.69 -0.31
C ILE A 123 3.94 -4.17 -1.50
N VAL A 124 4.47 -3.16 -2.15
CA VAL A 124 3.79 -2.42 -3.23
C VAL A 124 4.64 -2.47 -4.49
N GLY A 125 4.01 -2.74 -5.63
CA GLY A 125 4.66 -2.69 -6.94
C GLY A 125 5.12 -1.26 -7.26
N THR A 126 6.35 -1.12 -7.75
CA THR A 126 6.94 0.17 -8.17
C THR A 126 7.17 0.24 -9.68
N GLY A 127 6.94 -0.86 -10.39
CA GLY A 127 7.08 -1.03 -11.84
C GLY A 127 6.88 -2.50 -12.21
N ALA A 128 7.13 -2.85 -13.46
CA ALA A 128 7.13 -4.25 -13.88
C ALA A 128 8.22 -5.02 -13.10
N ASP A 129 7.83 -6.13 -12.49
CA ASP A 129 8.70 -7.03 -11.74
C ASP A 129 9.53 -6.36 -10.61
N THR A 130 9.08 -5.20 -10.13
CA THR A 130 9.74 -4.47 -9.04
C THR A 130 8.77 -4.14 -7.93
N PHE A 131 9.25 -4.13 -6.70
CA PHE A 131 8.45 -3.81 -5.52
C PHE A 131 9.27 -3.02 -4.50
N SER A 132 8.58 -2.34 -3.61
CA SER A 132 9.16 -1.68 -2.45
C SER A 132 8.24 -1.84 -1.24
N ARG A 133 8.82 -1.74 -0.06
CA ARG A 133 8.07 -1.71 1.18
C ARG A 133 7.42 -0.34 1.37
N LEU A 134 6.15 -0.34 1.68
CA LEU A 134 5.46 0.80 2.26
C LEU A 134 5.25 0.49 3.75
N ALA A 135 5.98 1.19 4.60
CA ALA A 135 5.86 1.02 6.04
C ALA A 135 4.44 1.34 6.52
N VAL A 136 4.01 0.70 7.62
CA VAL A 136 2.72 1.00 8.24
C VAL A 136 2.61 2.50 8.57
N GLY A 137 1.44 3.07 8.27
CA GLY A 137 1.15 4.48 8.55
C GLY A 137 0.87 4.78 10.02
N THR A 138 0.69 6.06 10.31
CA THR A 138 0.21 6.53 11.61
C THR A 138 -1.21 6.00 11.88
N ASN A 139 -1.56 5.78 13.16
CA ASN A 139 -2.92 5.39 13.52
C ASN A 139 -3.95 6.32 12.90
N ASP A 140 -5.07 5.75 12.48
CA ASP A 140 -6.20 6.43 11.84
C ASP A 140 -5.92 6.99 10.43
N TYR A 141 -4.71 6.82 9.88
CA TYR A 141 -4.44 7.16 8.49
C TYR A 141 -5.06 6.13 7.55
N VAL A 142 -5.45 6.57 6.38
CA VAL A 142 -5.99 5.75 5.29
C VAL A 142 -4.99 5.64 4.14
N LEU A 143 -4.94 4.48 3.52
CA LEU A 143 -4.12 4.26 2.33
C LEU A 143 -4.76 4.98 1.13
N THR A 144 -4.01 5.87 0.50
CA THR A 144 -4.49 6.68 -0.63
C THR A 144 -3.59 6.50 -1.85
N ALA A 145 -4.20 6.60 -3.04
CA ALA A 145 -3.43 6.69 -4.28
C ALA A 145 -2.65 8.01 -4.33
N ALA A 146 -1.40 7.95 -4.73
CA ALA A 146 -0.51 9.11 -4.81
C ALA A 146 0.51 8.92 -5.93
N SER A 147 0.18 9.36 -7.14
CA SER A 147 1.00 9.17 -8.35
C SER A 147 2.39 9.82 -8.29
N GLY A 148 2.61 10.77 -7.38
CA GLY A 148 3.92 11.39 -7.13
C GLY A 148 4.84 10.59 -6.22
N GLU A 149 4.35 9.55 -5.55
CA GLU A 149 5.15 8.67 -4.71
C GLU A 149 5.70 7.51 -5.53
N ALA A 150 6.89 7.03 -5.19
CA ALA A 150 7.53 5.92 -5.89
C ALA A 150 6.69 4.63 -5.86
N THR A 151 5.91 4.41 -4.81
CA THR A 151 4.99 3.28 -4.66
C THR A 151 3.61 3.52 -5.29
N GLY A 152 3.31 4.75 -5.78
CA GLY A 152 1.97 5.14 -6.20
C GLY A 152 0.93 5.22 -5.07
N LEU A 153 1.34 4.94 -3.82
CA LEU A 153 0.50 4.91 -2.63
C LEU A 153 1.16 5.68 -1.48
N LYS A 154 0.33 6.26 -0.62
CA LYS A 154 0.76 6.84 0.67
C LYS A 154 -0.29 6.68 1.74
N TRP A 155 0.12 6.75 2.98
CA TRP A 155 -0.76 6.94 4.11
C TRP A 155 -1.07 8.43 4.27
N ALA A 156 -2.34 8.78 4.38
CA ALA A 156 -2.80 10.15 4.59
C ALA A 156 -3.85 10.21 5.70
N ALA A 157 -3.89 11.31 6.42
CA ALA A 157 -5.00 11.55 7.32
C ALA A 157 -6.31 11.48 6.52
N PRO A 158 -7.39 10.90 7.08
CA PRO A 158 -8.71 10.99 6.47
C PRO A 158 -9.02 12.45 6.15
N ALA A 159 -9.67 12.69 5.01
CA ALA A 159 -10.22 14.01 4.76
C ALA A 159 -11.09 14.40 5.96
N SER A 160 -10.81 15.53 6.57
CA SER A 160 -11.68 16.04 7.63
C SER A 160 -13.10 16.10 7.09
N GLY A 161 -14.03 15.36 7.71
CA GLY A 161 -15.44 15.49 7.41
C GLY A 161 -15.79 16.98 7.47
N SER A 162 -16.68 17.45 6.60
CA SER A 162 -17.18 18.82 6.67
C SER A 162 -17.68 19.09 8.09
N THR A 163 -16.91 19.88 8.86
CA THR A 163 -17.41 20.37 10.13
C THR A 163 -18.64 21.21 9.86
N PHE A 164 -19.69 21.04 10.66
CA PHE A 164 -20.87 21.89 10.55
C PHE A 164 -20.44 23.36 10.52
N ALA A 165 -20.95 24.13 9.57
CA ALA A 165 -20.70 25.56 9.44
C ALA A 165 -22.01 26.30 9.25
N GLY A 166 -22.26 27.29 10.08
CA GLY A 166 -23.48 28.07 10.08
C GLY A 166 -23.72 28.82 11.39
N CYS A 167 -24.82 29.53 11.45
CA CYS A 167 -25.26 30.19 12.66
C CYS A 167 -26.77 30.09 12.87
N GLY A 168 -27.20 30.10 14.13
CA GLY A 168 -28.60 30.21 14.57
C GLY A 168 -28.79 31.42 15.43
N LEU A 169 -29.68 32.31 14.99
CA LEU A 169 -29.89 33.63 15.59
C LEU A 169 -31.28 33.73 16.14
N THR A 170 -31.43 34.37 17.29
CA THR A 170 -32.69 34.73 17.94
C THR A 170 -32.70 36.19 18.30
N LYS A 171 -33.85 36.72 18.61
CA LYS A 171 -34.00 38.07 19.12
C LYS A 171 -34.68 38.05 20.50
N SER A 172 -34.13 38.76 21.44
CA SER A 172 -34.64 38.77 22.82
C SER A 172 -35.93 39.61 22.98
N ALA A 173 -36.08 40.67 22.24
CA ALA A 173 -37.20 41.61 22.37
C ALA A 173 -38.02 41.73 21.09
N ALA A 174 -39.27 42.09 21.23
CA ALA A 174 -40.14 42.41 20.07
C ALA A 174 -39.61 43.59 19.28
N GLN A 175 -39.86 43.61 17.97
CA GLN A 175 -39.49 44.68 17.06
C GLN A 175 -40.72 45.16 16.34
N ALA A 176 -41.04 46.47 16.53
CA ALA A 176 -42.18 47.08 15.87
C ALA A 176 -41.97 47.28 14.36
N VAL A 177 -42.94 46.97 13.59
CA VAL A 177 -43.02 47.18 12.11
C VAL A 177 -44.17 48.13 11.85
N ALA A 178 -43.87 49.36 11.44
CA ALA A 178 -44.90 50.35 11.11
C ALA A 178 -45.71 49.87 9.92
N ASN A 179 -46.97 50.35 9.81
CA ASN A 179 -47.84 50.02 8.66
C ASN A 179 -47.20 50.44 7.33
N ALA A 180 -47.30 49.59 6.35
CA ALA A 180 -46.79 49.80 4.98
C ALA A 180 -45.28 50.13 4.92
N THR A 181 -44.49 49.56 5.85
CA THR A 181 -43.05 49.80 5.95
C THR A 181 -42.26 48.52 5.93
N THR A 182 -41.12 48.52 5.24
CA THR A 182 -40.14 47.43 5.27
C THR A 182 -39.12 47.70 6.41
N VAL A 183 -38.92 46.71 7.25
CA VAL A 183 -37.99 46.77 8.38
C VAL A 183 -37.05 45.58 8.36
N PHE A 184 -35.74 45.82 8.45
CA PHE A 184 -34.75 44.74 8.65
C PHE A 184 -34.85 44.23 10.07
N LEU A 185 -34.93 42.91 10.22
CA LEU A 185 -34.94 42.29 11.55
C LEU A 185 -33.54 42.28 12.12
N THR A 186 -33.45 42.65 13.39
CA THR A 186 -32.21 42.57 14.17
C THR A 186 -32.23 41.37 15.11
N PHE A 187 -31.09 40.76 15.30
CA PHE A 187 -30.87 39.60 16.16
C PHE A 187 -29.77 39.95 17.14
N ASP A 188 -30.01 39.75 18.42
CA ASP A 188 -29.13 40.11 19.52
C ASP A 188 -28.63 38.92 20.34
N THR A 189 -29.03 37.69 19.91
CA THR A 189 -28.65 36.44 20.57
C THR A 189 -28.30 35.38 19.53
N GLU A 190 -27.26 34.63 19.79
CA GLU A 190 -26.79 33.53 19.01
C GLU A 190 -27.01 32.23 19.80
N GLU A 191 -27.71 31.23 19.22
CA GLU A 191 -27.73 29.86 19.75
C GLU A 191 -26.42 29.15 19.44
N PHE A 192 -25.90 29.41 18.25
CA PHE A 192 -24.57 28.99 17.80
C PHE A 192 -24.09 29.87 16.65
N ASP A 193 -22.79 30.05 16.56
CA ASP A 193 -22.10 30.61 15.39
C ASP A 193 -20.71 29.97 15.28
N SER A 194 -20.50 29.15 14.26
CA SER A 194 -19.30 28.33 14.14
C SER A 194 -18.08 29.08 13.60
N ASP A 195 -18.30 30.10 12.79
CA ASP A 195 -17.24 30.75 12.02
C ASP A 195 -17.39 32.28 11.97
N ALA A 196 -18.07 32.89 12.94
CA ALA A 196 -18.36 34.33 13.01
C ALA A 196 -19.17 34.86 11.80
N TYR A 197 -20.27 34.19 11.51
CA TYR A 197 -21.23 34.65 10.48
C TYR A 197 -22.00 35.90 10.90
N HIS A 198 -22.18 36.11 12.21
CA HIS A 198 -23.00 37.16 12.77
C HIS A 198 -22.25 37.94 13.85
N SER A 199 -22.78 39.10 14.20
CA SER A 199 -22.33 39.88 15.35
C SER A 199 -23.51 40.47 16.12
N THR A 200 -23.59 40.20 17.39
CA THR A 200 -24.64 40.70 18.29
C THR A 200 -24.51 42.18 18.63
N SER A 201 -23.43 42.83 18.22
CA SER A 201 -23.12 44.24 18.57
C SER A 201 -22.98 45.18 17.36
N SER A 202 -22.73 44.64 16.16
CA SER A 202 -22.50 45.42 14.94
C SER A 202 -23.20 44.80 13.78
N ASN A 203 -23.98 45.57 13.00
CA ASN A 203 -24.78 45.04 11.89
C ASN A 203 -25.64 43.84 12.29
N THR A 204 -26.34 43.96 13.38
CA THR A 204 -27.11 42.90 14.04
C THR A 204 -28.24 42.29 13.18
N SER A 205 -28.51 42.85 11.98
CA SER A 205 -29.43 42.31 10.98
C SER A 205 -28.76 41.29 10.01
N ARG A 206 -27.41 41.20 10.03
CA ARG A 206 -26.64 40.56 8.97
C ARG A 206 -26.10 39.21 9.38
N ILE A 207 -26.18 38.27 8.42
CA ILE A 207 -25.29 37.12 8.32
C ILE A 207 -24.30 37.41 7.20
N THR A 208 -22.99 37.41 7.51
CA THR A 208 -21.91 37.64 6.54
C THR A 208 -21.14 36.35 6.30
N ILE A 209 -20.90 35.99 5.04
CA ILE A 209 -20.16 34.78 4.69
C ILE A 209 -18.68 34.96 4.99
N PRO A 210 -18.09 34.12 5.86
CA PRO A 210 -16.69 34.23 6.23
C PRO A 210 -15.72 33.92 5.09
N SER A 211 -14.47 34.34 5.24
CA SER A 211 -13.41 34.01 4.30
C SER A 211 -13.24 32.50 4.17
N GLY A 212 -13.06 31.99 2.94
CA GLY A 212 -12.90 30.55 2.67
C GLY A 212 -14.19 29.71 2.73
N LYS A 213 -15.36 30.34 2.97
CA LYS A 213 -16.65 29.67 3.09
C LYS A 213 -17.57 29.96 1.89
N GLY A 214 -17.04 30.27 0.71
CA GLY A 214 -17.85 30.38 -0.50
C GLY A 214 -18.56 29.05 -0.85
N GLY A 215 -19.81 29.10 -1.32
CA GLY A 215 -20.57 27.91 -1.66
C GLY A 215 -22.08 28.11 -1.55
N LYS A 216 -22.80 27.02 -1.32
CA LYS A 216 -24.27 27.02 -1.18
C LYS A 216 -24.65 27.04 0.28
N TYR A 217 -25.71 27.83 0.57
CA TYR A 217 -26.23 28.02 1.91
C TYR A 217 -27.73 27.82 1.93
N LEU A 218 -28.22 27.12 2.94
CA LEU A 218 -29.63 27.10 3.30
C LEU A 218 -29.87 28.19 4.34
N PHE A 219 -30.73 29.16 4.02
CA PHE A 219 -31.26 30.14 4.96
C PHE A 219 -32.66 29.74 5.37
N VAL A 220 -32.97 29.83 6.68
CA VAL A 220 -34.30 29.61 7.23
C VAL A 220 -34.64 30.77 8.14
N LEU A 221 -35.80 31.39 7.88
CA LEU A 221 -36.38 32.44 8.70
C LEU A 221 -37.73 31.99 9.23
N ASN A 222 -37.90 32.03 10.54
CA ASN A 222 -39.20 31.92 11.22
C ASN A 222 -39.53 33.28 11.83
N VAL A 223 -40.64 33.83 11.48
CA VAL A 223 -41.13 35.09 12.04
C VAL A 223 -42.47 34.88 12.72
N ASN A 224 -42.60 35.32 13.95
CA ASN A 224 -43.85 35.34 14.67
C ASN A 224 -44.39 36.79 14.74
N PHE A 225 -45.40 37.11 13.95
CA PHE A 225 -46.06 38.40 14.04
C PHE A 225 -47.13 38.39 15.14
N ALA A 226 -47.28 39.54 15.79
CA ALA A 226 -48.44 39.77 16.63
C ALA A 226 -49.76 39.64 15.85
N GLY A 227 -50.83 39.26 16.54
CA GLY A 227 -52.10 38.95 15.88
C GLY A 227 -52.77 40.16 15.26
N ASN A 228 -53.06 40.06 13.97
CA ASN A 228 -53.86 41.05 13.21
C ASN A 228 -54.42 40.39 11.92
N ALA A 229 -55.72 40.45 11.70
CA ALA A 229 -56.39 39.81 10.57
C ALA A 229 -56.29 40.57 9.26
N THR A 230 -55.81 41.79 9.26
CA THR A 230 -55.83 42.68 8.10
C THR A 230 -54.49 42.69 7.40
N GLY A 231 -54.50 42.78 6.09
CA GLY A 231 -53.35 43.00 5.24
C GLY A 231 -52.44 41.78 5.08
N GLN A 232 -51.32 42.00 4.45
CA GLN A 232 -50.32 40.96 4.13
C GLN A 232 -49.09 41.09 4.98
N ARG A 233 -48.30 40.00 5.00
CA ARG A 233 -46.97 39.92 5.62
C ARG A 233 -46.02 39.42 4.56
N LEU A 234 -44.94 40.17 4.29
CA LEU A 234 -43.85 39.77 3.38
C LEU A 234 -42.60 39.44 4.21
N LEU A 235 -41.97 38.36 3.88
CA LEU A 235 -40.62 38.05 4.29
C LEU A 235 -39.70 38.19 3.10
N MET A 236 -38.62 38.95 3.25
CA MET A 236 -37.70 39.27 2.15
C MET A 236 -36.27 38.96 2.59
N LEU A 237 -35.59 38.08 1.83
CA LEU A 237 -34.15 37.90 1.95
C LEU A 237 -33.47 38.90 1.02
N TYR A 238 -32.59 39.69 1.60
CA TYR A 238 -31.70 40.60 0.89
C TYR A 238 -30.32 39.96 0.80
N LYS A 239 -29.68 40.14 -0.34
CA LYS A 239 -28.26 39.82 -0.56
C LYS A 239 -27.55 41.12 -0.97
N ASN A 240 -26.52 41.51 -0.20
CA ASN A 240 -25.72 42.70 -0.48
C ASN A 240 -26.58 43.99 -0.69
N GLY A 241 -27.60 44.13 0.13
CA GLY A 241 -28.51 45.30 0.09
C GLY A 241 -29.60 45.25 -0.99
N ALA A 242 -29.67 44.23 -1.82
CA ALA A 242 -30.71 44.04 -2.82
C ALA A 242 -31.64 42.89 -2.47
N VAL A 243 -32.93 43.02 -2.77
CA VAL A 243 -33.91 41.93 -2.59
C VAL A 243 -33.52 40.76 -3.46
N HIS A 244 -33.32 39.60 -2.83
CA HIS A 244 -32.93 38.38 -3.51
C HIS A 244 -34.10 37.38 -3.64
N LYS A 245 -34.85 37.17 -2.55
CA LYS A 245 -36.02 36.30 -2.49
C LYS A 245 -37.06 36.92 -1.57
N TYR A 246 -38.34 36.61 -1.83
CA TYR A 246 -39.44 36.99 -0.93
C TYR A 246 -40.49 35.89 -0.84
N SER A 247 -41.22 35.90 0.25
CA SER A 247 -42.40 35.07 0.51
C SER A 247 -43.51 35.95 1.06
N THR A 248 -44.73 35.65 0.69
CA THR A 248 -45.90 36.42 1.10
C THR A 248 -46.88 35.54 1.87
N SER A 249 -47.47 36.08 2.91
CA SER A 249 -48.58 35.47 3.63
C SER A 249 -49.63 36.55 3.94
N ILE A 250 -50.86 36.13 4.11
CA ILE A 250 -51.98 37.01 4.55
C ILE A 250 -52.06 37.00 6.07
N GLY A 251 -52.63 38.05 6.65
CA GLY A 251 -52.87 38.17 8.08
C GLY A 251 -53.68 37.00 8.66
N SER A 252 -53.47 36.69 9.92
CA SER A 252 -54.16 35.64 10.64
C SER A 252 -55.46 36.18 11.24
N ALA A 253 -56.36 35.26 11.66
CA ALA A 253 -57.56 35.61 12.38
C ALA A 253 -57.28 36.52 13.58
N ALA A 254 -58.15 37.45 13.88
CA ALA A 254 -57.98 38.46 14.91
C ALA A 254 -57.63 37.82 16.28
N GLY A 255 -56.65 38.37 16.98
CA GLY A 255 -56.31 38.04 18.34
C GLY A 255 -55.24 36.95 18.49
N TYR A 256 -54.81 36.28 17.43
CA TYR A 256 -53.73 35.27 17.51
C TYR A 256 -52.47 35.75 16.82
N SER A 257 -51.32 35.54 17.47
CA SER A 257 -50.02 35.65 16.81
C SER A 257 -49.90 34.56 15.72
N PHE A 258 -49.17 34.85 14.67
CA PHE A 258 -49.07 33.90 13.61
C PHE A 258 -47.63 33.81 13.05
N ARG A 259 -47.18 32.59 12.72
CA ARG A 259 -45.85 32.32 12.25
C ARG A 259 -45.81 32.21 10.74
N VAL A 260 -44.80 32.83 10.16
CA VAL A 260 -44.44 32.65 8.76
C VAL A 260 -43.02 32.10 8.70
N THR A 261 -42.87 31.02 7.99
CA THR A 261 -41.54 30.42 7.77
C THR A 261 -41.21 30.50 6.28
N THR A 262 -39.99 30.85 5.99
CA THR A 262 -39.43 30.74 4.63
C THR A 262 -38.07 30.11 4.68
N SER A 263 -37.71 29.34 3.65
CA SER A 263 -36.39 28.79 3.47
C SER A 263 -35.94 28.95 2.03
N VAL A 264 -34.64 29.12 1.82
CA VAL A 264 -34.10 29.33 0.48
C VAL A 264 -32.65 28.84 0.43
N ILE A 265 -32.27 28.18 -0.66
CA ILE A 265 -30.88 27.86 -0.96
C ILE A 265 -30.33 28.94 -1.89
N VAL A 266 -29.17 29.48 -1.51
CA VAL A 266 -28.50 30.57 -2.23
C VAL A 266 -27.04 30.24 -2.43
N SER A 267 -26.48 30.56 -3.59
CA SER A 267 -25.02 30.56 -3.79
C SER A 267 -24.45 31.89 -3.27
N ALA A 268 -23.37 31.79 -2.48
CA ALA A 268 -22.70 32.92 -1.88
C ALA A 268 -21.19 32.81 -2.00
N VAL A 269 -20.52 33.94 -2.07
CA VAL A 269 -19.04 34.01 -1.98
C VAL A 269 -18.65 34.69 -0.66
N ALA A 270 -17.39 34.56 -0.29
CA ALA A 270 -16.86 35.23 0.90
C ALA A 270 -17.19 36.74 0.85
N THR A 271 -17.55 37.30 1.98
CA THR A 271 -18.00 38.69 2.18
C THR A 271 -19.39 39.04 1.68
N ASP A 272 -20.08 38.16 0.96
CA ASP A 272 -21.53 38.36 0.75
C ASP A 272 -22.23 38.44 2.10
N TYR A 273 -23.18 39.35 2.23
CA TYR A 273 -24.01 39.41 3.43
C TYR A 273 -25.49 39.30 3.09
N PHE A 274 -26.21 38.74 4.05
CA PHE A 274 -27.63 38.46 3.97
C PHE A 274 -28.38 39.11 5.13
N GLU A 275 -29.51 39.70 4.84
CA GLU A 275 -30.40 40.33 5.82
C GLU A 275 -31.83 39.89 5.55
N PHE A 276 -32.61 39.65 6.58
CA PHE A 276 -34.04 39.48 6.42
C PHE A 276 -34.77 40.74 6.80
N ALA A 277 -35.65 41.14 5.91
CA ALA A 277 -36.62 42.21 6.15
C ALA A 277 -38.03 41.67 6.16
N VAL A 278 -38.88 42.33 6.89
CA VAL A 278 -40.31 42.10 6.92
C VAL A 278 -41.05 43.34 6.47
N TYR A 279 -42.21 43.13 5.85
CA TYR A 279 -43.17 44.18 5.55
C TYR A 279 -44.54 43.76 6.02
N GLN A 280 -45.37 44.73 6.45
CA GLN A 280 -46.76 44.50 6.78
C GLN A 280 -47.62 45.73 6.43
N ASP A 281 -48.92 45.51 6.10
CA ASP A 281 -49.86 46.56 5.76
C ASP A 281 -51.21 46.37 6.49
N SER A 282 -51.14 46.06 7.77
CA SER A 282 -52.30 45.78 8.63
C SER A 282 -53.12 47.03 9.01
N GLY A 283 -52.69 48.21 8.62
CA GLY A 283 -53.29 49.49 8.99
C GLY A 283 -52.77 50.08 10.31
N VAL A 284 -52.02 49.31 11.10
CA VAL A 284 -51.42 49.71 12.39
C VAL A 284 -49.98 49.25 12.49
N SER A 285 -49.23 49.74 13.48
CA SER A 285 -47.96 49.17 13.81
C SER A 285 -48.15 47.75 14.37
N LEU A 286 -47.33 46.79 13.96
CA LEU A 286 -47.43 45.39 14.34
C LEU A 286 -46.05 44.90 14.80
N ASP A 287 -46.01 44.20 15.94
CA ASP A 287 -44.79 43.65 16.41
C ASP A 287 -44.40 42.30 15.75
N VAL A 288 -43.12 42.15 15.47
CA VAL A 288 -42.46 40.87 15.32
C VAL A 288 -41.98 40.45 16.71
N ASN A 289 -42.53 39.36 17.23
CA ASN A 289 -42.30 38.94 18.59
C ASN A 289 -40.85 38.45 18.76
N GLY A 290 -40.26 38.80 19.91
CA GLY A 290 -38.98 38.29 20.35
C GLY A 290 -39.14 37.06 21.27
N GLY A 291 -38.05 36.40 21.54
CA GLY A 291 -37.94 35.18 22.31
C GLY A 291 -37.27 34.07 21.53
N ALA A 292 -36.55 33.20 22.20
CA ALA A 292 -35.75 32.16 21.58
C ALA A 292 -36.58 31.19 20.70
N THR A 293 -37.87 31.07 20.94
CA THR A 293 -38.77 30.19 20.19
C THR A 293 -39.68 30.96 19.22
N GLU A 294 -39.58 32.28 19.17
CA GLU A 294 -40.54 33.13 18.45
C GLU A 294 -40.07 33.53 17.04
N THR A 295 -39.01 34.30 16.97
CA THR A 295 -38.45 34.74 15.69
C THR A 295 -36.99 34.34 15.62
N THR A 296 -36.65 33.51 14.62
CA THR A 296 -35.32 32.92 14.45
C THR A 296 -34.82 33.06 13.03
N PHE A 297 -33.54 33.28 12.85
CA PHE A 297 -32.87 33.30 11.57
C PHE A 297 -31.66 32.37 11.63
N SER A 298 -31.60 31.40 10.78
CA SER A 298 -30.47 30.47 10.72
C SER A 298 -29.92 30.27 9.32
N THR A 299 -28.64 29.91 9.26
CA THR A 299 -28.00 29.49 8.04
C THR A 299 -27.13 28.26 8.26
N THR A 300 -27.08 27.44 7.23
CA THR A 300 -26.23 26.23 7.20
C THR A 300 -25.49 26.20 5.87
N TYR A 301 -24.17 26.00 5.94
CA TYR A 301 -23.34 25.75 4.77
C TYR A 301 -23.57 24.34 4.22
N LEU A 302 -23.88 24.22 2.95
CA LEU A 302 -24.18 22.95 2.28
C LEU A 302 -22.99 22.39 1.48
N GLY A 303 -21.95 23.21 1.28
CA GLY A 303 -20.79 22.85 0.46
C GLY A 303 -20.51 23.84 -0.66
N ALA A 304 -19.36 23.65 -1.31
CA ALA A 304 -18.91 24.47 -2.45
C ALA A 304 -19.57 24.04 -3.77
#